data_51370ae5deaad0d9c3b29c85b80612e8
#
_entry.id   51370ae5deaad0d9c3b29c85b80612e8
#
_cell.length_a   1.000
_cell.length_b   1.000
_cell.length_c   1.000
_cell.angle_alpha   90.00
_cell.angle_beta   90.00
_cell.angle_gamma   90.00
#
_symmetry.space_group_name_H-M   'P 1'
#
loop_
_entity.id
_entity.type
_entity.pdbx_description
1 polymer ?
#
loop_
_entity_poly.entity_id
_entity_poly.type
_entity_poly.pdbx_seq_one_letter_code
_entity_poly.pdbx_strand_id
1 'polypeptide(L)'
;MTNYPVIRVEASIPPVVTHVFTTARDAVLFWVLSGEADVHVGARVLTLAAAEAVLVPPGHRFKLDVGAQSIVVPIAVPRDEVPAIENVVRLRVRETWHDWLIHRFARSLGYMRGVRTTPDGLTELLSGAASAHEAANSVGAPPMPTSAEAFAVAKRFVDSPEHDADLAELARSVHVGTRTLQRQFVDETGLSLSHWRAAARIAVSVEHLASGRDIGWVANRVGFATAGGFTRAFRRHTGLAPSIFVRARATDGKSCSTSLATDAIVSPAPEVPGGQTWPRVNDFHVLVWVYRGRARFTVGGSVVTLRRGDAIVLPAGVRNRIDTDPGSLVLPLGSRDGRVPDTGRRFDAVVHFPVESECYLLHTVVANYSRVRPVMHDQHRLIDLACRSAESALVGTAQDRVRGVVNTIVASMHQNPSEDKHLCEWAQDAGIDARALHDCFVQTVGQTFPRWRSHVRMTLARRYLGEGRTAGEIARLLGYAHSSGFTKVFHETQGMTPTEYRRFGWRESRESVVLA
;
A
#
# COMPACT_ATOMS: atom_id res chain seq x y z
N MET A 1 -6.67 -29.66 -16.71
CA MET A 1 -5.89 -28.94 -15.67
C MET A 1 -4.50 -28.74 -16.25
N THR A 2 -4.12 -27.53 -16.56
CA THR A 2 -2.80 -27.22 -17.11
C THR A 2 -1.79 -27.37 -15.96
N ASN A 3 -0.88 -28.35 -16.12
CA ASN A 3 0.06 -28.71 -15.06
C ASN A 3 1.29 -27.79 -15.17
N TYR A 4 1.23 -26.60 -14.58
CA TYR A 4 2.38 -25.71 -14.53
C TYR A 4 3.45 -26.23 -13.56
N PRO A 5 4.75 -25.95 -13.80
CA PRO A 5 5.80 -26.26 -12.84
C PRO A 5 5.49 -25.62 -11.47
N VAL A 6 5.56 -26.43 -10.42
CA VAL A 6 5.28 -25.98 -9.04
C VAL A 6 6.58 -25.55 -8.39
N ILE A 7 6.60 -24.31 -7.92
CA ILE A 7 7.74 -23.72 -7.20
C ILE A 7 7.34 -23.54 -5.74
N ARG A 8 7.95 -24.31 -4.86
CA ARG A 8 7.86 -24.11 -3.40
C ARG A 8 8.98 -23.21 -2.95
N VAL A 9 8.62 -22.14 -2.27
CA VAL A 9 9.58 -21.21 -1.67
C VAL A 9 9.44 -21.32 -0.16
N GLU A 10 10.28 -22.17 0.41
CA GLU A 10 10.44 -22.29 1.86
C GLU A 10 11.60 -21.38 2.27
N ALA A 11 11.32 -20.12 2.51
CA ALA A 11 12.32 -19.17 2.96
C ALA A 11 11.81 -18.41 4.18
N SER A 12 12.66 -18.28 5.18
CA SER A 12 12.38 -17.41 6.31
C SER A 12 12.34 -15.96 5.86
N ILE A 13 11.39 -15.19 6.36
CA ILE A 13 11.33 -13.75 6.15
C ILE A 13 12.29 -13.10 7.14
N PRO A 14 13.37 -12.45 6.66
CA PRO A 14 14.35 -11.80 7.52
C PRO A 14 13.77 -10.53 8.15
N PRO A 15 14.32 -10.07 9.29
CA PRO A 15 13.95 -8.79 9.87
C PRO A 15 14.38 -7.62 8.98
N VAL A 16 13.68 -6.49 9.11
CA VAL A 16 13.98 -5.27 8.36
C VAL A 16 14.18 -4.11 9.32
N VAL A 17 15.28 -3.39 9.15
CA VAL A 17 15.54 -2.12 9.83
C VAL A 17 15.68 -1.05 8.75
N THR A 18 14.77 -0.09 8.74
CA THR A 18 14.82 0.99 7.75
C THR A 18 15.73 2.14 8.22
N HIS A 19 16.17 2.97 7.29
CA HIS A 19 16.70 4.28 7.63
C HIS A 19 15.58 5.20 8.14
N VAL A 20 15.95 6.36 8.68
CA VAL A 20 14.97 7.39 9.06
C VAL A 20 14.46 8.07 7.80
N PHE A 21 13.15 8.12 7.63
CA PHE A 21 12.46 8.80 6.54
C PHE A 21 11.64 9.99 7.05
N THR A 22 11.26 10.86 6.13
CA THR A 22 10.30 11.92 6.40
C THR A 22 9.16 11.82 5.40
N THR A 23 7.92 11.81 5.87
CA THR A 23 6.74 11.96 5.03
C THR A 23 6.71 13.38 4.48
N ALA A 24 6.83 13.55 3.15
CA ALA A 24 6.95 14.90 2.56
C ALA A 24 5.58 15.54 2.29
N ARG A 25 4.76 14.92 1.45
CA ARG A 25 3.46 15.44 1.00
C ARG A 25 2.29 14.61 1.47
N ASP A 26 2.44 13.28 1.42
CA ASP A 26 1.38 12.32 1.70
C ASP A 26 1.59 11.68 3.06
N ALA A 27 0.50 11.26 3.69
CA ALA A 27 0.58 10.40 4.86
C ALA A 27 0.96 8.97 4.44
N VAL A 28 1.46 8.18 5.37
CA VAL A 28 1.75 6.76 5.13
C VAL A 28 1.05 5.93 6.19
N LEU A 29 0.27 4.97 5.74
CA LEU A 29 -0.32 3.94 6.58
C LEU A 29 0.61 2.72 6.58
N PHE A 30 1.20 2.38 7.74
CA PHE A 30 1.95 1.15 7.93
C PHE A 30 1.03 0.11 8.55
N TRP A 31 0.73 -0.92 7.81
CA TRP A 31 -0.14 -2.01 8.23
C TRP A 31 0.66 -3.29 8.42
N VAL A 32 0.61 -3.87 9.63
CA VAL A 32 1.22 -5.16 9.95
C VAL A 32 0.27 -6.26 9.50
N LEU A 33 0.57 -6.88 8.37
CA LEU A 33 -0.21 -8.00 7.83
C LEU A 33 0.02 -9.27 8.65
N SER A 34 1.27 -9.52 9.06
CA SER A 34 1.65 -10.66 9.92
C SER A 34 2.86 -10.32 10.78
N GLY A 35 2.98 -10.96 11.95
CA GLY A 35 4.09 -10.76 12.87
C GLY A 35 3.97 -9.46 13.66
N GLU A 36 5.10 -8.77 13.84
CA GLU A 36 5.19 -7.56 14.65
C GLU A 36 6.19 -6.54 14.06
N ALA A 37 6.01 -5.28 14.40
CA ALA A 37 6.92 -4.21 13.99
C ALA A 37 6.90 -3.05 14.99
N ASP A 38 8.04 -2.39 15.16
CA ASP A 38 8.19 -1.14 15.88
C ASP A 38 8.26 0.04 14.91
N VAL A 39 7.35 0.98 15.10
CA VAL A 39 7.32 2.23 14.32
C VAL A 39 7.81 3.36 15.22
N HIS A 40 9.00 3.88 14.91
CA HIS A 40 9.60 5.01 15.62
C HIS A 40 9.16 6.30 14.95
N VAL A 41 8.45 7.17 15.68
CA VAL A 41 8.04 8.50 15.19
C VAL A 41 8.52 9.56 16.19
N GLY A 42 9.53 10.32 15.80
CA GLY A 42 10.22 11.23 16.71
C GLY A 42 10.89 10.45 17.86
N ALA A 43 10.53 10.78 19.09
CA ALA A 43 11.02 10.09 20.31
C ALA A 43 10.14 8.89 20.73
N ARG A 44 9.08 8.59 20.00
CA ARG A 44 8.09 7.55 20.34
C ARG A 44 8.35 6.27 19.60
N VAL A 45 8.11 5.15 20.26
CA VAL A 45 8.12 3.82 19.66
C VAL A 45 6.73 3.21 19.82
N LEU A 46 6.15 2.79 18.72
CA LEU A 46 4.84 2.15 18.65
C LEU A 46 5.03 0.71 18.20
N THR A 47 4.90 -0.23 19.13
CA THR A 47 4.89 -1.66 18.80
C THR A 47 3.53 -2.05 18.26
N LEU A 48 3.52 -2.58 17.03
CA LEU A 48 2.33 -3.04 16.33
C LEU A 48 2.38 -4.56 16.16
N ALA A 49 1.25 -5.21 16.43
CA ALA A 49 1.05 -6.62 16.16
C ALA A 49 0.28 -6.84 14.85
N ALA A 50 0.15 -8.08 14.42
CA ALA A 50 -0.66 -8.46 13.26
C ALA A 50 -2.07 -7.86 13.33
N ALA A 51 -2.58 -7.43 12.18
CA ALA A 51 -3.83 -6.70 12.00
C ALA A 51 -3.86 -5.28 12.60
N GLU A 52 -2.76 -4.75 13.09
CA GLU A 52 -2.67 -3.36 13.51
C GLU A 52 -1.99 -2.50 12.45
N ALA A 53 -2.35 -1.24 12.42
CA ALA A 53 -1.76 -0.26 11.53
C ALA A 53 -1.55 1.09 12.23
N VAL A 54 -0.64 1.88 11.70
CA VAL A 54 -0.41 3.24 12.14
C VAL A 54 -0.38 4.17 10.93
N LEU A 55 -1.15 5.25 11.00
CA LEU A 55 -1.09 6.35 10.05
C LEU A 55 -0.08 7.39 10.56
N VAL A 56 0.95 7.66 9.77
CA VAL A 56 1.93 8.70 10.02
C VAL A 56 1.62 9.89 9.11
N PRO A 57 1.20 11.05 9.66
CA PRO A 57 0.87 12.23 8.90
C PRO A 57 2.06 12.84 8.15
N PRO A 58 1.83 13.73 7.17
CA PRO A 58 2.91 14.46 6.49
C PRO A 58 3.78 15.27 7.46
N GLY A 59 5.08 15.40 7.13
CA GLY A 59 6.05 16.16 7.92
C GLY A 59 6.70 15.41 9.09
N HIS A 60 6.28 14.19 9.38
CA HIS A 60 6.84 13.40 10.48
C HIS A 60 8.08 12.60 10.02
N ARG A 61 9.08 12.52 10.90
CA ARG A 61 10.22 11.62 10.76
C ARG A 61 9.90 10.28 11.40
N PHE A 62 10.14 9.20 10.68
CA PHE A 62 9.89 7.85 11.18
C PHE A 62 10.98 6.87 10.77
N LYS A 63 11.06 5.76 11.50
CA LYS A 63 11.88 4.58 11.23
C LYS A 63 11.05 3.34 11.54
N LEU A 64 11.28 2.25 10.84
CA LEU A 64 10.63 0.96 11.06
C LEU A 64 11.67 -0.08 11.44
N ASP A 65 11.37 -0.84 12.48
CA ASP A 65 12.07 -2.07 12.86
C ASP A 65 11.04 -3.20 12.78
N VAL A 66 11.14 -4.04 11.74
CA VAL A 66 10.20 -5.14 11.45
C VAL A 66 10.82 -6.45 11.92
N GLY A 67 10.11 -7.20 12.74
CA GLY A 67 10.55 -8.48 13.27
C GLY A 67 10.76 -9.55 12.19
N ALA A 68 11.48 -10.62 12.51
CA ALA A 68 11.56 -11.78 11.63
C ALA A 68 10.16 -12.40 11.43
N GLN A 69 9.90 -13.00 10.26
CA GLN A 69 8.61 -13.58 9.88
C GLN A 69 7.44 -12.56 9.87
N SER A 70 7.75 -11.27 9.80
CA SER A 70 6.77 -10.19 9.81
C SER A 70 6.67 -9.51 8.45
N ILE A 71 5.47 -9.05 8.11
CA ILE A 71 5.17 -8.33 6.87
C ILE A 71 4.47 -7.03 7.23
N VAL A 72 5.10 -5.92 6.88
CA VAL A 72 4.53 -4.57 7.02
C VAL A 72 4.30 -3.99 5.64
N VAL A 73 3.06 -3.64 5.33
CA VAL A 73 2.67 -3.07 4.04
C VAL A 73 2.57 -1.55 4.18
N PRO A 74 3.44 -0.76 3.53
CA PRO A 74 3.35 0.69 3.52
C PRO A 74 2.36 1.13 2.43
N ILE A 75 1.35 1.88 2.79
CA ILE A 75 0.33 2.38 1.87
C ILE A 75 0.39 3.91 1.87
N ALA A 76 0.71 4.50 0.73
CA ALA A 76 0.66 5.95 0.57
C ALA A 76 -0.81 6.42 0.60
N VAL A 77 -1.07 7.46 1.39
CA VAL A 77 -2.39 8.07 1.54
C VAL A 77 -2.28 9.52 1.08
N PRO A 78 -2.83 9.86 -0.09
CA PRO A 78 -2.84 11.22 -0.62
C PRO A 78 -3.47 12.20 0.38
N ARG A 79 -2.98 13.43 0.38
CA ARG A 79 -3.39 14.45 1.35
C ARG A 79 -4.89 14.79 1.30
N ASP A 80 -5.48 14.70 0.13
CA ASP A 80 -6.91 14.92 -0.12
C ASP A 80 -7.80 13.76 0.37
N GLU A 81 -7.23 12.59 0.60
CA GLU A 81 -7.90 11.42 1.16
C GLU A 81 -7.75 11.32 2.70
N VAL A 82 -6.86 12.12 3.29
CA VAL A 82 -6.64 12.13 4.74
C VAL A 82 -7.56 13.17 5.36
N PRO A 83 -8.44 12.81 6.31
CA PRO A 83 -9.05 13.80 7.20
C PRO A 83 -7.93 14.65 7.82
N ALA A 84 -8.23 15.86 8.30
CA ALA A 84 -7.23 16.76 8.90
C ALA A 84 -6.60 16.14 10.17
N ILE A 85 -5.83 15.09 10.01
CA ILE A 85 -5.13 14.36 11.07
C ILE A 85 -3.73 14.93 11.20
N GLU A 86 -3.47 15.64 12.29
CA GLU A 86 -2.15 16.19 12.61
C GLU A 86 -1.29 15.23 13.45
N ASN A 87 -1.91 14.24 14.08
CA ASN A 87 -1.25 13.30 14.97
C ASN A 87 -1.17 11.90 14.38
N VAL A 88 -0.21 11.12 14.88
CA VAL A 88 -0.08 9.70 14.55
C VAL A 88 -1.28 8.94 15.10
N VAL A 89 -1.98 8.19 14.24
CA VAL A 89 -3.19 7.43 14.58
C VAL A 89 -2.92 5.94 14.44
N ARG A 90 -3.15 5.18 15.51
CA ARG A 90 -3.12 3.72 15.53
C ARG A 90 -4.53 3.18 15.31
N LEU A 91 -4.67 2.17 14.45
CA LEU A 91 -5.94 1.53 14.17
C LEU A 91 -5.78 0.02 14.03
N ARG A 92 -6.89 -0.71 14.18
CA ARG A 92 -6.93 -2.14 13.92
C ARG A 92 -7.66 -2.41 12.61
N VAL A 93 -7.03 -3.17 11.73
CA VAL A 93 -7.56 -3.56 10.42
C VAL A 93 -8.26 -4.90 10.55
N ARG A 94 -9.54 -4.98 10.17
CA ARG A 94 -10.27 -6.25 10.11
C ARG A 94 -9.80 -7.08 8.92
N GLU A 95 -9.87 -8.39 9.01
CA GLU A 95 -9.48 -9.30 7.94
C GLU A 95 -10.22 -9.03 6.63
N THR A 96 -11.48 -8.59 6.70
CA THR A 96 -12.26 -8.20 5.52
C THR A 96 -11.65 -7.07 4.69
N TRP A 97 -10.76 -6.26 5.27
CA TRP A 97 -10.05 -5.17 4.60
C TRP A 97 -8.71 -5.58 3.98
N HIS A 98 -8.22 -6.80 4.24
CA HIS A 98 -6.89 -7.22 3.80
C HIS A 98 -6.73 -7.15 2.27
N ASP A 99 -7.64 -7.76 1.52
CA ASP A 99 -7.55 -7.78 0.06
C ASP A 99 -7.67 -6.37 -0.54
N TRP A 100 -8.50 -5.52 0.06
CA TRP A 100 -8.64 -4.14 -0.39
C TRP A 100 -7.38 -3.30 -0.10
N LEU A 101 -6.73 -3.47 1.06
CA LEU A 101 -5.47 -2.78 1.38
C LEU A 101 -4.31 -3.27 0.49
N ILE A 102 -4.25 -4.57 0.19
CA ILE A 102 -3.30 -5.11 -0.79
C ILE A 102 -3.56 -4.52 -2.18
N HIS A 103 -4.84 -4.38 -2.58
CA HIS A 103 -5.21 -3.72 -3.83
C HIS A 103 -4.71 -2.25 -3.86
N ARG A 104 -4.91 -1.50 -2.76
CA ARG A 104 -4.41 -0.12 -2.64
C ARG A 104 -2.89 -0.05 -2.77
N PHE A 105 -2.17 -0.92 -2.08
CA PHE A 105 -0.73 -1.03 -2.22
C PHE A 105 -0.33 -1.34 -3.67
N ALA A 106 -0.92 -2.35 -4.29
CA ALA A 106 -0.66 -2.73 -5.69
C ALA A 106 -0.88 -1.56 -6.67
N ARG A 107 -1.93 -0.77 -6.45
CA ARG A 107 -2.21 0.43 -7.26
C ARG A 107 -1.12 1.50 -7.11
N SER A 108 -0.60 1.72 -5.90
CA SER A 108 0.48 2.69 -5.66
C SER A 108 1.76 2.34 -6.42
N LEU A 109 1.97 1.06 -6.76
CA LEU A 109 3.10 0.61 -7.59
C LEU A 109 3.00 1.04 -9.06
N GLY A 110 1.86 1.60 -9.48
CA GLY A 110 1.62 2.02 -10.87
C GLY A 110 1.57 0.88 -11.88
N TYR A 111 1.62 -0.38 -11.43
CA TYR A 111 1.64 -1.55 -12.29
C TYR A 111 0.30 -1.80 -13.00
N MET A 112 -0.83 -1.58 -12.32
CA MET A 112 -2.19 -1.73 -12.85
C MET A 112 -2.79 -0.38 -13.32
N ARG A 113 -2.02 0.43 -14.04
CA ARG A 113 -2.54 1.68 -14.63
C ARG A 113 -3.58 1.38 -15.71
N GLY A 114 -4.69 2.09 -15.68
CA GLY A 114 -5.81 1.94 -16.63
C GLY A 114 -7.13 1.54 -15.96
N VAL A 115 -7.11 1.09 -14.73
CA VAL A 115 -8.32 0.82 -13.95
C VAL A 115 -8.92 2.14 -13.45
N ARG A 116 -10.21 2.37 -13.72
CA ARG A 116 -10.94 3.55 -13.19
C ARG A 116 -10.91 3.52 -11.67
N THR A 117 -10.66 4.68 -11.06
CA THR A 117 -10.74 4.84 -9.61
C THR A 117 -12.20 4.83 -9.17
N THR A 118 -12.60 3.84 -8.39
CA THR A 118 -13.80 3.92 -7.56
C THR A 118 -13.54 4.85 -6.37
N PRO A 119 -14.56 5.49 -5.78
CA PRO A 119 -14.42 6.24 -4.54
C PRO A 119 -13.71 5.40 -3.49
N ASP A 120 -12.81 6.01 -2.75
CA ASP A 120 -11.81 5.33 -1.96
C ASP A 120 -12.32 5.05 -0.55
N GLY A 121 -12.56 3.78 -0.23
CA GLY A 121 -12.92 3.33 1.11
C GLY A 121 -11.88 3.65 2.19
N LEU A 122 -10.68 4.11 1.79
CA LEU A 122 -9.64 4.52 2.74
C LEU A 122 -10.06 5.73 3.56
N THR A 123 -10.78 6.69 2.95
CA THR A 123 -11.35 7.84 3.68
C THR A 123 -12.33 7.38 4.75
N GLU A 124 -13.15 6.36 4.48
CA GLU A 124 -14.08 5.79 5.47
C GLU A 124 -13.34 5.08 6.60
N LEU A 125 -12.31 4.29 6.25
CA LEU A 125 -11.43 3.62 7.20
C LEU A 125 -10.75 4.64 8.13
N LEU A 126 -10.22 5.71 7.58
CA LEU A 126 -9.46 6.72 8.31
C LEU A 126 -10.37 7.70 9.05
N SER A 127 -11.53 8.06 8.51
CA SER A 127 -12.49 8.95 9.19
C SER A 127 -13.07 8.29 10.43
N GLY A 128 -13.38 7.00 10.38
CA GLY A 128 -13.76 6.23 11.55
C GLY A 128 -12.67 6.24 12.63
N ALA A 129 -11.41 6.07 12.21
CA ALA A 129 -10.26 6.11 13.12
C ALA A 129 -10.02 7.53 13.69
N ALA A 130 -10.15 8.57 12.88
CA ALA A 130 -10.01 9.97 13.30
C ALA A 130 -11.10 10.37 14.29
N SER A 131 -12.35 10.05 14.02
CA SER A 131 -13.47 10.34 14.91
C SER A 131 -13.33 9.65 16.27
N ALA A 132 -12.82 8.41 16.29
CA ALA A 132 -12.53 7.70 17.53
C ALA A 132 -11.34 8.33 18.29
N HIS A 133 -10.33 8.82 17.56
CA HIS A 133 -9.19 9.54 18.15
C HIS A 133 -9.60 10.89 18.73
N GLU A 134 -10.41 11.67 18.01
CA GLU A 134 -10.97 12.93 18.51
C GLU A 134 -11.88 12.71 19.72
N ALA A 135 -12.75 11.70 19.69
CA ALA A 135 -13.59 11.34 20.82
C ALA A 135 -12.76 10.94 22.06
N ALA A 136 -11.64 10.24 21.87
CA ALA A 136 -10.73 9.86 22.97
C ALA A 136 -9.91 11.05 23.51
N ASN A 137 -9.59 12.03 22.65
CA ASN A 137 -8.87 13.25 23.03
C ASN A 137 -9.82 14.37 23.53
N SER A 138 -11.10 14.33 23.15
CA SER A 138 -12.10 15.34 23.49
C SER A 138 -12.78 15.15 24.86
N VAL A 139 -12.31 14.20 25.68
CA VAL A 139 -12.76 14.06 27.06
C VAL A 139 -12.10 15.16 27.89
N GLY A 140 -12.28 16.40 27.46
CA GLY A 140 -11.96 17.57 28.24
C GLY A 140 -12.98 17.75 29.38
N ALA A 141 -12.55 18.40 30.45
CA ALA A 141 -13.49 18.86 31.48
C ALA A 141 -14.55 19.75 30.80
N PRO A 142 -15.83 19.64 31.20
CA PRO A 142 -16.87 20.53 30.67
C PRO A 142 -16.55 21.99 31.03
N PRO A 143 -16.98 22.97 30.22
CA PRO A 143 -16.71 24.36 30.47
C PRO A 143 -17.21 24.77 31.87
N MET A 144 -16.38 25.48 32.60
CA MET A 144 -16.76 25.98 33.94
C MET A 144 -17.73 27.15 33.79
N PRO A 145 -18.81 27.18 34.58
CA PRO A 145 -19.71 28.33 34.62
C PRO A 145 -19.00 29.56 35.17
N THR A 146 -19.46 30.74 34.80
CA THR A 146 -18.84 32.04 35.13
C THR A 146 -19.47 32.75 36.33
N SER A 147 -20.74 32.47 36.62
CA SER A 147 -21.40 33.02 37.82
C SER A 147 -20.80 32.41 39.10
N ALA A 148 -20.65 33.20 40.14
CA ALA A 148 -20.00 32.79 41.38
C ALA A 148 -20.67 31.57 42.01
N GLU A 149 -21.99 31.51 42.01
CA GLU A 149 -22.78 30.43 42.58
C GLU A 149 -22.64 29.12 41.79
N ALA A 150 -22.82 29.21 40.48
CA ALA A 150 -22.68 28.03 39.61
C ALA A 150 -21.22 27.55 39.60
N PHE A 151 -20.22 28.46 39.60
CA PHE A 151 -18.81 28.13 39.70
C PHE A 151 -18.48 27.39 41.01
N ALA A 152 -19.00 27.88 42.14
CA ALA A 152 -18.78 27.22 43.43
C ALA A 152 -19.34 25.79 43.47
N VAL A 153 -20.50 25.58 42.87
CA VAL A 153 -21.11 24.23 42.71
C VAL A 153 -20.27 23.37 41.79
N ALA A 154 -19.87 23.89 40.61
CA ALA A 154 -19.05 23.18 39.65
C ALA A 154 -17.69 22.76 40.24
N LYS A 155 -17.02 23.68 40.95
CA LYS A 155 -15.75 23.41 41.62
C LYS A 155 -15.88 22.28 42.64
N ARG A 156 -16.94 22.24 43.42
CA ARG A 156 -17.20 21.16 44.38
C ARG A 156 -17.28 19.79 43.75
N PHE A 157 -17.88 19.68 42.55
CA PHE A 157 -17.93 18.42 41.81
C PHE A 157 -16.58 18.04 41.18
N VAL A 158 -15.76 19.00 40.80
CA VAL A 158 -14.38 18.74 40.31
C VAL A 158 -13.50 18.25 41.46
N ASP A 159 -13.58 18.89 42.62
CA ASP A 159 -12.78 18.55 43.80
C ASP A 159 -13.22 17.22 44.45
N SER A 160 -14.51 16.86 44.36
CA SER A 160 -15.11 15.65 44.93
C SER A 160 -16.16 15.06 43.98
N PRO A 161 -15.74 14.31 42.92
CA PRO A 161 -16.65 13.77 41.88
C PRO A 161 -17.70 12.79 42.44
N GLU A 162 -17.37 12.10 43.54
CA GLU A 162 -18.26 11.15 44.21
C GLU A 162 -19.41 11.84 44.97
N HIS A 163 -19.34 13.15 45.15
CA HIS A 163 -20.36 13.89 45.89
C HIS A 163 -21.72 13.82 45.19
N ASP A 164 -22.74 13.34 45.87
CA ASP A 164 -24.09 13.07 45.32
C ASP A 164 -25.18 13.93 45.98
N ALA A 165 -24.88 15.23 46.20
CA ALA A 165 -25.88 16.17 46.70
C ALA A 165 -27.01 16.39 45.69
N ASP A 166 -28.22 16.53 46.22
CA ASP A 166 -29.37 16.86 45.36
C ASP A 166 -29.34 18.35 44.94
N LEU A 167 -30.13 18.67 43.90
CA LEU A 167 -30.20 20.02 43.35
C LEU A 167 -30.64 21.06 44.39
N ALA A 168 -31.56 20.72 45.30
CA ALA A 168 -32.08 21.65 46.33
C ALA A 168 -31.03 21.92 47.41
N GLU A 169 -30.24 20.93 47.78
CA GLU A 169 -29.10 21.06 48.68
C GLU A 169 -28.01 21.93 48.07
N LEU A 170 -27.66 21.70 46.83
CA LEU A 170 -26.66 22.50 46.11
C LEU A 170 -27.09 23.96 46.01
N ALA A 171 -28.33 24.23 45.61
CA ALA A 171 -28.86 25.58 45.49
C ALA A 171 -28.90 26.31 46.84
N ARG A 172 -29.30 25.62 47.91
CA ARG A 172 -29.24 26.16 49.28
C ARG A 172 -27.82 26.48 49.72
N SER A 173 -26.84 25.64 49.36
CA SER A 173 -25.44 25.86 49.77
C SER A 173 -24.80 27.10 49.16
N VAL A 174 -25.35 27.61 48.06
CA VAL A 174 -24.90 28.84 47.38
C VAL A 174 -25.95 29.96 47.42
N HIS A 175 -26.95 29.81 48.28
CA HIS A 175 -28.00 30.81 48.55
C HIS A 175 -28.83 31.27 47.35
N VAL A 176 -29.07 30.38 46.38
CA VAL A 176 -29.92 30.65 45.19
C VAL A 176 -31.06 29.65 45.08
N GLY A 177 -32.06 30.01 44.28
CA GLY A 177 -33.15 29.08 43.94
C GLY A 177 -32.64 27.97 42.96
N THR A 178 -33.26 26.78 43.06
CA THR A 178 -32.94 25.65 42.15
C THR A 178 -33.08 26.00 40.66
N ARG A 179 -34.11 26.78 40.33
CA ARG A 179 -34.37 27.25 38.96
C ARG A 179 -33.27 28.21 38.45
N THR A 180 -32.78 29.08 39.34
CA THR A 180 -31.69 30.01 39.01
C THR A 180 -30.41 29.27 38.75
N LEU A 181 -30.05 28.32 39.61
CA LEU A 181 -28.85 27.50 39.45
C LEU A 181 -28.89 26.68 38.16
N GLN A 182 -30.00 26.03 37.84
CA GLN A 182 -30.17 25.29 36.59
C GLN A 182 -30.02 26.18 35.35
N ARG A 183 -30.60 27.38 35.39
CA ARG A 183 -30.52 28.34 34.30
C ARG A 183 -29.08 28.82 34.10
N GLN A 184 -28.36 29.16 35.18
CA GLN A 184 -26.95 29.54 35.11
C GLN A 184 -26.10 28.46 34.41
N PHE A 185 -26.28 27.18 34.77
CA PHE A 185 -25.56 26.09 34.10
C PHE A 185 -25.87 25.99 32.60
N VAL A 186 -27.16 26.08 32.25
CA VAL A 186 -27.57 25.96 30.83
C VAL A 186 -27.08 27.17 30.03
N ASP A 187 -27.26 28.39 30.54
CA ASP A 187 -26.91 29.62 29.83
C ASP A 187 -25.39 29.79 29.65
N GLU A 188 -24.61 29.37 30.66
CA GLU A 188 -23.16 29.60 30.70
C GLU A 188 -22.32 28.43 30.16
N THR A 189 -22.85 27.20 30.23
CA THR A 189 -22.09 26.00 29.82
C THR A 189 -22.72 25.24 28.66
N GLY A 190 -23.96 25.58 28.27
CA GLY A 190 -24.75 24.83 27.32
C GLY A 190 -25.28 23.49 27.84
N LEU A 191 -25.02 23.15 29.10
CA LEU A 191 -25.37 21.86 29.70
C LEU A 191 -26.28 22.03 30.91
N SER A 192 -27.26 21.15 31.09
CA SER A 192 -27.95 21.05 32.38
C SER A 192 -26.97 20.62 33.48
N LEU A 193 -27.20 20.99 34.73
CA LEU A 193 -26.34 20.59 35.83
C LEU A 193 -26.10 19.08 35.91
N SER A 194 -27.13 18.26 35.62
CA SER A 194 -26.98 16.80 35.61
C SER A 194 -26.07 16.31 34.47
N HIS A 195 -26.17 16.89 33.28
CA HIS A 195 -25.30 16.59 32.16
C HIS A 195 -23.86 17.10 32.39
N TRP A 196 -23.73 18.33 32.95
CA TRP A 196 -22.45 18.90 33.31
C TRP A 196 -21.73 18.04 34.36
N ARG A 197 -22.45 17.61 35.41
CA ARG A 197 -21.92 16.70 36.44
C ARG A 197 -21.47 15.36 35.85
N ALA A 198 -22.26 14.78 34.97
CA ALA A 198 -21.88 13.53 34.30
C ALA A 198 -20.62 13.71 33.44
N ALA A 199 -20.51 14.79 32.68
CA ALA A 199 -19.33 15.12 31.89
C ALA A 199 -18.08 15.34 32.77
N ALA A 200 -18.18 16.06 33.89
CA ALA A 200 -17.09 16.25 34.84
C ALA A 200 -16.62 14.92 35.45
N ARG A 201 -17.52 14.05 35.86
CA ARG A 201 -17.21 12.70 36.36
C ARG A 201 -16.49 11.85 35.31
N ILE A 202 -16.92 11.93 34.04
CA ILE A 202 -16.26 11.23 32.94
C ILE A 202 -14.85 11.79 32.71
N ALA A 203 -14.66 13.10 32.70
CA ALA A 203 -13.34 13.71 32.54
C ALA A 203 -12.35 13.22 33.62
N VAL A 204 -12.76 13.19 34.90
CA VAL A 204 -11.93 12.65 35.99
C VAL A 204 -11.68 11.14 35.83
N SER A 205 -12.66 10.39 35.35
CA SER A 205 -12.52 8.93 35.17
C SER A 205 -11.43 8.54 34.16
N VAL A 206 -11.14 9.39 33.18
CA VAL A 206 -10.13 9.19 32.16
C VAL A 206 -8.74 8.97 32.75
N GLU A 207 -8.36 9.77 33.76
CA GLU A 207 -7.07 9.66 34.43
C GLU A 207 -6.94 8.33 35.21
N HIS A 208 -8.02 7.94 35.89
CA HIS A 208 -8.05 6.66 36.61
C HIS A 208 -8.04 5.45 35.67
N LEU A 209 -8.76 5.51 34.54
CA LEU A 209 -8.73 4.47 33.51
C LEU A 209 -7.34 4.39 32.86
N ALA A 210 -6.70 5.54 32.63
CA ALA A 210 -5.35 5.61 32.05
C ALA A 210 -4.29 5.02 33.00
N SER A 211 -4.49 5.10 34.31
CA SER A 211 -3.61 4.47 35.31
C SER A 211 -3.89 2.98 35.52
N GLY A 212 -4.73 2.34 34.67
CA GLY A 212 -5.01 0.89 34.69
C GLY A 212 -5.93 0.44 35.82
N ARG A 213 -6.71 1.32 36.42
CA ARG A 213 -7.70 0.95 37.46
C ARG A 213 -8.89 0.21 36.83
N ASP A 214 -9.43 -0.74 37.59
CA ASP A 214 -10.61 -1.51 37.22
C ASP A 214 -11.83 -0.60 36.97
N ILE A 215 -12.62 -0.93 35.92
CA ILE A 215 -13.78 -0.13 35.48
C ILE A 215 -14.83 0.01 36.60
N GLY A 216 -15.08 -1.04 37.38
CA GLY A 216 -16.00 -1.01 38.50
C GLY A 216 -15.50 -0.11 39.62
N TRP A 217 -14.20 -0.16 39.93
CA TRP A 217 -13.56 0.71 40.88
C TRP A 217 -13.64 2.19 40.45
N VAL A 218 -13.33 2.47 39.18
CA VAL A 218 -13.42 3.83 38.60
C VAL A 218 -14.85 4.35 38.66
N ALA A 219 -15.84 3.55 38.26
CA ALA A 219 -17.25 3.95 38.32
C ALA A 219 -17.66 4.38 39.71
N ASN A 220 -17.30 3.62 40.74
CA ASN A 220 -17.59 3.93 42.12
C ASN A 220 -16.83 5.19 42.59
N ARG A 221 -15.52 5.30 42.27
CA ARG A 221 -14.65 6.42 42.66
C ARG A 221 -15.12 7.76 42.11
N VAL A 222 -15.72 7.79 40.88
CA VAL A 222 -16.25 8.99 40.28
C VAL A 222 -17.76 9.19 40.50
N GLY A 223 -18.37 8.41 41.44
CA GLY A 223 -19.73 8.60 41.91
C GLY A 223 -20.84 8.04 41.04
N PHE A 224 -20.58 6.99 40.26
CA PHE A 224 -21.65 6.23 39.58
C PHE A 224 -22.08 5.05 40.47
N ALA A 225 -23.39 4.91 40.64
CA ALA A 225 -23.94 3.83 41.46
C ALA A 225 -23.68 2.42 40.89
N THR A 226 -23.47 2.29 39.56
CA THR A 226 -23.19 1.02 38.91
C THR A 226 -22.19 1.18 37.78
N ALA A 227 -21.37 0.13 37.52
CA ALA A 227 -20.47 0.08 36.37
C ALA A 227 -21.23 0.16 35.02
N GLY A 228 -22.45 -0.37 34.95
CA GLY A 228 -23.29 -0.26 33.76
C GLY A 228 -23.77 1.17 33.49
N GLY A 229 -24.11 1.93 34.56
CA GLY A 229 -24.46 3.35 34.48
C GLY A 229 -23.28 4.18 33.99
N PHE A 230 -22.10 3.95 34.58
CA PHE A 230 -20.86 4.56 34.14
C PHE A 230 -20.56 4.24 32.67
N THR A 231 -20.62 2.98 32.27
CA THR A 231 -20.33 2.55 30.86
C THR A 231 -21.26 3.26 29.87
N ARG A 232 -22.55 3.40 30.16
CA ARG A 232 -23.49 4.13 29.31
C ARG A 232 -23.17 5.63 29.24
N ALA A 233 -22.86 6.26 30.38
CA ALA A 233 -22.48 7.66 30.43
C ALA A 233 -21.16 7.91 29.69
N PHE A 234 -20.15 7.08 29.92
CA PHE A 234 -18.85 7.16 29.28
C PHE A 234 -19.00 7.05 27.77
N ARG A 235 -19.75 6.03 27.28
CA ARG A 235 -20.01 5.87 25.83
C ARG A 235 -20.78 7.04 25.24
N ARG A 236 -21.73 7.63 25.97
CA ARG A 236 -22.49 8.81 25.51
C ARG A 236 -21.59 10.04 25.35
N HIS A 237 -20.62 10.24 26.24
CA HIS A 237 -19.73 11.40 26.23
C HIS A 237 -18.51 11.23 25.35
N THR A 238 -17.98 9.99 25.19
CA THR A 238 -16.73 9.72 24.48
C THR A 238 -16.91 8.98 23.16
N GLY A 239 -18.11 8.46 22.90
CA GLY A 239 -18.36 7.56 21.77
C GLY A 239 -17.85 6.12 21.98
N LEU A 240 -17.01 5.88 23.01
CA LEU A 240 -16.33 4.61 23.26
C LEU A 240 -16.77 3.96 24.58
N ALA A 241 -16.72 2.63 24.64
CA ALA A 241 -16.88 1.94 25.93
C ALA A 241 -15.59 2.07 26.79
N PRO A 242 -15.71 2.15 28.15
CA PRO A 242 -14.53 2.24 29.02
C PRO A 242 -13.52 1.11 28.83
N SER A 243 -13.98 -0.12 28.56
CA SER A 243 -13.12 -1.27 28.29
C SER A 243 -12.30 -1.12 27.01
N ILE A 244 -12.85 -0.46 25.98
CA ILE A 244 -12.16 -0.14 24.74
C ILE A 244 -11.13 0.95 25.01
N PHE A 245 -11.50 1.99 25.77
CA PHE A 245 -10.62 3.07 26.15
C PHE A 245 -9.42 2.57 27.00
N VAL A 246 -9.64 1.68 27.98
CA VAL A 246 -8.56 1.08 28.80
C VAL A 246 -7.65 0.21 27.94
N ARG A 247 -8.23 -0.60 27.06
CA ARG A 247 -7.45 -1.48 26.16
C ARG A 247 -6.60 -0.65 25.20
N ALA A 248 -7.15 0.43 24.68
CA ALA A 248 -6.44 1.38 23.83
C ALA A 248 -5.21 1.99 24.54
N ARG A 249 -5.31 2.26 25.85
CA ARG A 249 -4.21 2.83 26.64
C ARG A 249 -3.30 1.82 27.34
N ALA A 250 -3.77 0.62 27.63
CA ALA A 250 -2.94 -0.43 28.24
C ALA A 250 -1.84 -0.96 27.32
N THR A 251 -2.00 -0.80 26.00
CA THR A 251 -0.96 -1.02 24.99
C THR A 251 0.07 0.10 24.94
N ASP A 252 -0.18 1.23 25.58
CA ASP A 252 0.71 2.40 25.66
C ASP A 252 1.45 2.49 27.00
N GLY A 253 2.10 1.41 27.41
CA GLY A 253 2.94 1.41 28.62
C GLY A 253 4.12 2.37 28.54
N LYS A 254 3.86 3.64 28.59
CA LYS A 254 4.54 4.87 28.99
C LYS A 254 4.12 6.05 28.09
N SER A 255 3.18 6.81 28.61
CA SER A 255 2.97 8.24 28.27
C SER A 255 3.03 8.63 26.79
N CYS A 256 1.93 8.51 26.05
CA CYS A 256 1.34 9.56 25.20
C CYS A 256 0.13 9.06 24.41
N SER A 257 -0.84 9.93 24.23
CA SER A 257 -2.14 9.79 23.56
C SER A 257 -2.08 9.19 22.16
N THR A 258 -1.97 7.87 22.04
CA THR A 258 -2.22 7.17 20.78
C THR A 258 -3.40 6.25 21.01
N SER A 259 -4.59 6.71 20.66
CA SER A 259 -5.83 5.95 20.79
C SER A 259 -5.86 4.83 19.74
N LEU A 260 -6.16 3.60 20.19
CA LEU A 260 -6.59 2.54 19.28
C LEU A 260 -8.04 2.81 18.87
N ALA A 261 -8.26 3.23 17.65
CA ALA A 261 -9.57 3.25 17.04
C ALA A 261 -9.98 1.80 16.65
N THR A 262 -10.26 0.98 17.68
CA THR A 262 -10.34 -0.47 17.52
C THR A 262 -11.68 -0.96 16.94
N ASP A 263 -12.77 -0.19 17.09
CA ASP A 263 -14.12 -0.64 16.68
C ASP A 263 -14.90 0.38 15.82
N ALA A 264 -14.23 1.45 15.36
CA ALA A 264 -14.89 2.49 14.58
C ALA A 264 -15.13 2.10 13.10
N ILE A 265 -14.52 1.02 12.63
CA ILE A 265 -14.70 0.54 11.25
C ILE A 265 -15.86 -0.44 11.24
N VAL A 266 -17.06 0.09 11.21
CA VAL A 266 -18.29 -0.70 11.08
C VAL A 266 -18.59 -1.04 9.61
N SER A 267 -18.08 -0.25 8.68
CA SER A 267 -18.31 -0.43 7.24
C SER A 267 -17.60 -1.68 6.72
N PRO A 268 -18.26 -2.49 5.90
CA PRO A 268 -17.60 -3.56 5.17
C PRO A 268 -16.54 -2.95 4.22
N ALA A 269 -15.45 -3.69 3.99
CA ALA A 269 -14.47 -3.26 3.01
C ALA A 269 -15.13 -3.15 1.61
N PRO A 270 -14.74 -2.15 0.81
CA PRO A 270 -15.18 -2.09 -0.57
C PRO A 270 -14.73 -3.33 -1.33
N GLU A 271 -15.55 -3.76 -2.28
CA GLU A 271 -15.16 -4.87 -3.17
C GLU A 271 -13.97 -4.43 -4.04
N VAL A 272 -12.98 -5.32 -4.18
CA VAL A 272 -11.85 -5.09 -5.09
C VAL A 272 -12.39 -5.05 -6.53
N PRO A 273 -12.29 -3.92 -7.24
CA PRO A 273 -12.85 -3.79 -8.56
C PRO A 273 -12.08 -4.65 -9.57
N GLY A 274 -12.81 -5.25 -10.51
CA GLY A 274 -12.20 -5.79 -11.72
C GLY A 274 -11.55 -4.68 -12.54
N GLY A 275 -10.53 -5.02 -13.30
CA GLY A 275 -9.77 -4.01 -14.02
C GLY A 275 -9.09 -4.51 -15.26
N GLN A 276 -8.60 -3.56 -16.04
CA GLN A 276 -7.92 -3.81 -17.29
C GLN A 276 -6.74 -2.84 -17.43
N THR A 277 -5.54 -3.38 -17.68
CA THR A 277 -4.41 -2.54 -18.06
C THR A 277 -4.53 -2.09 -19.51
N TRP A 278 -3.98 -0.92 -19.82
CA TRP A 278 -3.76 -0.58 -21.23
C TRP A 278 -2.75 -1.55 -21.84
N PRO A 279 -2.91 -1.90 -23.12
CA PRO A 279 -1.89 -2.65 -23.84
C PRO A 279 -0.56 -1.87 -23.81
N ARG A 280 0.49 -2.51 -23.30
CA ARG A 280 1.80 -1.89 -23.11
C ARG A 280 2.95 -2.82 -23.50
N VAL A 281 4.12 -2.23 -23.67
CA VAL A 281 5.39 -2.93 -23.84
C VAL A 281 6.29 -2.53 -22.67
N ASN A 282 6.78 -3.50 -21.92
CA ASN A 282 7.70 -3.25 -20.81
C ASN A 282 9.15 -3.23 -21.32
N ASP A 283 10.01 -2.45 -20.67
CA ASP A 283 11.44 -2.39 -20.95
C ASP A 283 12.24 -3.50 -20.24
N PHE A 284 11.56 -4.21 -19.33
CA PHE A 284 12.12 -5.25 -18.47
C PHE A 284 11.16 -6.44 -18.38
N HIS A 285 11.71 -7.61 -18.08
CA HIS A 285 10.92 -8.79 -17.77
C HIS A 285 10.26 -8.61 -16.40
N VAL A 286 8.99 -8.99 -16.25
CA VAL A 286 8.25 -8.89 -14.98
C VAL A 286 7.61 -10.21 -14.66
N LEU A 287 7.88 -10.76 -13.48
CA LEU A 287 7.12 -11.88 -12.94
C LEU A 287 5.87 -11.35 -12.26
N VAL A 288 4.70 -11.79 -12.71
CA VAL A 288 3.39 -11.35 -12.22
C VAL A 288 2.63 -12.54 -11.67
N TRP A 289 2.12 -12.40 -10.47
CA TRP A 289 1.45 -13.43 -9.70
C TRP A 289 -0.02 -13.11 -9.46
N VAL A 290 -0.90 -14.10 -9.61
CA VAL A 290 -2.31 -14.00 -9.25
C VAL A 290 -2.45 -14.37 -7.77
N TYR A 291 -2.54 -13.36 -6.92
CA TYR A 291 -2.67 -13.52 -5.47
C TYR A 291 -4.09 -13.97 -5.08
N ARG A 292 -5.12 -13.37 -5.71
CA ARG A 292 -6.53 -13.73 -5.48
C ARG A 292 -7.27 -13.78 -6.81
N GLY A 293 -8.30 -14.59 -6.86
CA GLY A 293 -9.24 -14.66 -7.98
C GLY A 293 -8.64 -15.22 -9.25
N ARG A 294 -8.89 -14.53 -10.37
CA ARG A 294 -8.54 -14.95 -11.73
C ARG A 294 -8.19 -13.74 -12.60
N ALA A 295 -7.20 -13.92 -13.47
CA ALA A 295 -6.80 -12.90 -14.42
C ALA A 295 -6.50 -13.49 -15.80
N ARG A 296 -6.83 -12.73 -16.84
CA ARG A 296 -6.51 -13.05 -18.24
C ARG A 296 -5.32 -12.21 -18.66
N PHE A 297 -4.29 -12.89 -19.15
CA PHE A 297 -3.08 -12.28 -19.68
C PHE A 297 -3.06 -12.42 -21.20
N THR A 298 -2.96 -11.31 -21.91
CA THR A 298 -2.65 -11.29 -23.33
C THR A 298 -1.19 -10.90 -23.48
N VAL A 299 -0.36 -11.80 -23.97
CA VAL A 299 1.08 -11.61 -24.15
C VAL A 299 1.42 -11.90 -25.61
N GLY A 300 1.85 -10.89 -26.34
CA GLY A 300 2.01 -11.00 -27.79
C GLY A 300 0.67 -11.30 -28.46
N GLY A 301 0.61 -12.43 -29.16
CA GLY A 301 -0.61 -12.96 -29.79
C GLY A 301 -1.32 -14.04 -28.96
N SER A 302 -0.78 -14.42 -27.80
CA SER A 302 -1.30 -15.53 -26.98
C SER A 302 -2.14 -15.02 -25.82
N VAL A 303 -3.20 -15.75 -25.47
CA VAL A 303 -4.06 -15.47 -24.33
C VAL A 303 -4.01 -16.63 -23.35
N VAL A 304 -3.73 -16.33 -22.08
CA VAL A 304 -3.75 -17.32 -20.98
C VAL A 304 -4.58 -16.79 -19.82
N THR A 305 -5.38 -17.67 -19.22
CA THR A 305 -6.14 -17.34 -18.01
C THR A 305 -5.51 -18.06 -16.83
N LEU A 306 -5.07 -17.30 -15.85
CA LEU A 306 -4.40 -17.78 -14.65
C LEU A 306 -5.31 -17.59 -13.43
N ARG A 307 -5.08 -18.42 -12.40
CA ARG A 307 -5.83 -18.46 -11.14
C ARG A 307 -4.90 -18.23 -9.97
N ARG A 308 -5.46 -18.11 -8.78
CA ARG A 308 -4.70 -17.99 -7.52
C ARG A 308 -3.54 -18.99 -7.47
N GLY A 309 -2.36 -18.48 -7.14
CA GLY A 309 -1.11 -19.24 -7.09
C GLY A 309 -0.32 -19.24 -8.39
N ASP A 310 -0.96 -19.06 -9.55
CA ASP A 310 -0.26 -19.02 -10.83
C ASP A 310 0.49 -17.70 -11.00
N ALA A 311 1.64 -17.77 -11.67
CA ALA A 311 2.43 -16.60 -12.03
C ALA A 311 2.98 -16.74 -13.46
N ILE A 312 3.12 -15.62 -14.14
CA ILE A 312 3.63 -15.55 -15.50
C ILE A 312 4.75 -14.52 -15.61
N VAL A 313 5.78 -14.84 -16.36
CA VAL A 313 6.78 -13.84 -16.75
C VAL A 313 6.28 -13.09 -17.99
N LEU A 314 6.13 -11.79 -17.87
CA LEU A 314 5.84 -10.89 -19.01
C LEU A 314 7.18 -10.45 -19.62
N PRO A 315 7.48 -10.86 -20.86
CA PRO A 315 8.77 -10.56 -21.46
C PRO A 315 8.96 -9.07 -21.77
N ALA A 316 10.20 -8.59 -21.64
CA ALA A 316 10.60 -7.28 -22.15
C ALA A 316 10.39 -7.21 -23.67
N GLY A 317 9.98 -6.05 -24.17
CA GLY A 317 9.76 -5.83 -25.61
C GLY A 317 8.51 -6.47 -26.19
N VAL A 318 7.77 -7.26 -25.41
CA VAL A 318 6.55 -7.93 -25.84
C VAL A 318 5.31 -7.18 -25.38
N ARG A 319 4.37 -6.95 -26.30
CA ARG A 319 3.11 -6.29 -25.96
C ARG A 319 2.29 -7.17 -25.04
N ASN A 320 1.85 -6.59 -23.91
CA ASN A 320 1.05 -7.31 -22.94
C ASN A 320 -0.15 -6.50 -22.44
N ARG A 321 -1.16 -7.20 -21.94
CA ARG A 321 -2.35 -6.65 -21.31
C ARG A 321 -2.84 -7.64 -20.24
N ILE A 322 -3.34 -7.11 -19.13
CA ILE A 322 -3.93 -7.89 -18.05
C ILE A 322 -5.37 -7.43 -17.85
N ASP A 323 -6.28 -8.39 -17.81
CA ASP A 323 -7.69 -8.20 -17.47
C ASP A 323 -7.99 -8.99 -16.19
N THR A 324 -8.53 -8.36 -15.16
CA THR A 324 -8.86 -8.98 -13.88
C THR A 324 -10.36 -8.98 -13.64
N ASP A 325 -10.89 -10.10 -13.16
CA ASP A 325 -12.28 -10.18 -12.70
C ASP A 325 -12.43 -9.41 -11.36
N PRO A 326 -13.63 -8.94 -10.96
CA PRO A 326 -13.88 -8.42 -9.62
C PRO A 326 -13.40 -9.38 -8.52
N GLY A 327 -12.88 -8.86 -7.42
CA GLY A 327 -12.27 -9.66 -6.34
C GLY A 327 -10.90 -10.25 -6.67
N SER A 328 -10.34 -9.95 -7.86
CA SER A 328 -9.05 -10.50 -8.27
C SER A 328 -7.91 -9.53 -8.00
N LEU A 329 -6.79 -10.07 -7.50
CA LEU A 329 -5.57 -9.33 -7.18
C LEU A 329 -4.38 -9.92 -7.91
N VAL A 330 -3.68 -9.07 -8.64
CA VAL A 330 -2.49 -9.42 -9.41
C VAL A 330 -1.33 -8.55 -8.93
N LEU A 331 -0.23 -9.19 -8.53
CA LEU A 331 0.93 -8.54 -7.90
C LEU A 331 2.22 -8.81 -8.68
N PRO A 332 3.07 -7.79 -8.90
CA PRO A 332 4.39 -8.02 -9.46
C PRO A 332 5.33 -8.59 -8.39
N LEU A 333 5.94 -9.74 -8.64
CA LEU A 333 6.88 -10.39 -7.73
C LEU A 333 8.33 -9.96 -7.92
N GLY A 334 8.63 -9.25 -8.99
CA GLY A 334 9.96 -8.77 -9.30
C GLY A 334 10.14 -8.54 -10.80
N SER A 335 11.21 -7.86 -11.13
CA SER A 335 11.54 -7.55 -12.50
C SER A 335 13.03 -7.78 -12.76
N ARG A 336 13.38 -7.99 -14.03
CA ARG A 336 14.75 -8.13 -14.48
C ARG A 336 14.99 -7.29 -15.73
N ASP A 337 16.12 -6.61 -15.80
CA ASP A 337 16.48 -5.85 -17.00
C ASP A 337 16.52 -6.78 -18.21
N GLY A 338 15.84 -6.39 -19.28
CA GLY A 338 15.82 -7.12 -20.56
C GLY A 338 17.20 -7.27 -21.22
N ARG A 339 18.23 -6.59 -20.69
CA ARG A 339 19.62 -6.64 -21.18
C ARG A 339 20.47 -7.76 -20.59
N VAL A 340 19.99 -8.47 -19.58
CA VAL A 340 20.79 -9.54 -19.00
C VAL A 340 20.98 -10.61 -20.06
N PRO A 341 22.25 -11.01 -20.39
CA PRO A 341 22.51 -12.06 -21.35
C PRO A 341 21.71 -13.28 -20.97
N ASP A 342 20.84 -13.69 -21.88
CA ASP A 342 20.04 -14.87 -21.63
C ASP A 342 20.82 -16.09 -22.11
N THR A 343 21.18 -16.93 -21.14
CA THR A 343 21.78 -18.24 -21.39
C THR A 343 20.72 -19.28 -21.77
N GLY A 344 19.75 -18.91 -22.62
CA GLY A 344 18.65 -19.79 -23.03
C GLY A 344 17.40 -19.75 -22.14
N ARG A 345 17.24 -18.73 -21.27
CA ARG A 345 16.10 -18.63 -20.36
C ARG A 345 14.80 -18.27 -21.08
N ARG A 346 13.73 -18.92 -20.68
CA ARG A 346 12.40 -18.71 -21.22
C ARG A 346 11.66 -17.61 -20.48
N PHE A 347 11.25 -16.55 -21.19
CA PHE A 347 10.53 -15.39 -20.62
C PHE A 347 9.02 -15.38 -20.93
N ASP A 348 8.42 -16.48 -21.32
CA ASP A 348 6.96 -16.67 -21.41
C ASP A 348 6.48 -17.76 -20.43
N ALA A 349 7.25 -17.98 -19.38
CA ALA A 349 7.05 -19.05 -18.42
C ALA A 349 5.83 -18.81 -17.55
N VAL A 350 4.97 -19.83 -17.44
CA VAL A 350 3.94 -19.89 -16.39
C VAL A 350 4.36 -20.92 -15.36
N VAL A 351 4.28 -20.52 -14.09
CA VAL A 351 4.62 -21.35 -12.93
C VAL A 351 3.51 -21.28 -11.89
N HIS A 352 3.49 -22.22 -10.95
CA HIS A 352 2.54 -22.21 -9.84
C HIS A 352 3.28 -22.13 -8.51
N PHE A 353 2.89 -21.19 -7.65
CA PHE A 353 3.32 -21.08 -6.28
C PHE A 353 2.20 -21.59 -5.35
N PRO A 354 2.44 -22.60 -4.53
CA PRO A 354 1.44 -23.11 -3.61
C PRO A 354 1.18 -22.13 -2.45
N VAL A 355 0.07 -22.32 -1.74
CA VAL A 355 -0.41 -21.39 -0.69
C VAL A 355 0.60 -21.21 0.45
N GLU A 356 1.41 -22.22 0.73
CA GLU A 356 2.46 -22.17 1.77
C GLU A 356 3.54 -21.12 1.46
N SER A 357 3.73 -20.78 0.19
CA SER A 357 4.67 -19.74 -0.26
C SER A 357 4.09 -18.31 -0.17
N GLU A 358 2.79 -18.15 0.06
CA GLU A 358 2.06 -16.89 -0.08
C GLU A 358 2.64 -15.76 0.80
N CYS A 359 2.98 -16.06 2.06
CA CYS A 359 3.58 -15.08 2.97
C CYS A 359 4.93 -14.57 2.44
N TYR A 360 5.79 -15.46 1.97
CA TYR A 360 7.09 -15.08 1.40
C TYR A 360 6.93 -14.26 0.10
N LEU A 361 5.95 -14.61 -0.74
CA LEU A 361 5.66 -13.86 -1.96
C LEU A 361 5.16 -12.44 -1.65
N LEU A 362 4.26 -12.28 -0.68
CA LEU A 362 3.81 -10.96 -0.23
C LEU A 362 4.94 -10.13 0.35
N HIS A 363 5.80 -10.73 1.20
CA HIS A 363 7.01 -10.07 1.67
C HIS A 363 7.88 -9.60 0.50
N THR A 364 8.09 -10.46 -0.52
CA THR A 364 8.90 -10.12 -1.69
C THR A 364 8.28 -8.97 -2.49
N VAL A 365 6.96 -8.92 -2.66
CA VAL A 365 6.28 -7.78 -3.30
C VAL A 365 6.57 -6.50 -2.53
N VAL A 366 6.39 -6.50 -1.21
CA VAL A 366 6.67 -5.32 -0.38
C VAL A 366 8.14 -4.92 -0.48
N ALA A 367 9.06 -5.88 -0.35
CA ALA A 367 10.50 -5.62 -0.38
C ALA A 367 10.99 -5.10 -1.74
N ASN A 368 10.42 -5.60 -2.85
CA ASN A 368 10.79 -5.16 -4.20
C ASN A 368 10.30 -3.75 -4.52
N TYR A 369 9.14 -3.36 -3.99
CA TYR A 369 8.45 -2.15 -4.43
C TYR A 369 8.26 -1.11 -3.32
N SER A 370 8.93 -1.28 -2.18
CA SER A 370 8.95 -0.29 -1.11
C SER A 370 10.34 -0.18 -0.47
N ARG A 371 10.46 0.75 0.48
CA ARG A 371 11.69 0.89 1.29
C ARG A 371 11.73 -0.06 2.50
N VAL A 372 10.66 -0.82 2.73
CA VAL A 372 10.57 -1.86 3.77
C VAL A 372 11.19 -3.14 3.23
N ARG A 373 12.52 -3.17 3.15
CA ARG A 373 13.26 -4.30 2.60
C ARG A 373 14.51 -4.63 3.39
N PRO A 374 14.88 -5.92 3.51
CA PRO A 374 16.14 -6.33 4.11
C PRO A 374 17.36 -5.81 3.35
N VAL A 375 18.48 -5.61 4.06
CA VAL A 375 19.74 -5.12 3.45
C VAL A 375 20.23 -6.04 2.32
N MET A 376 20.10 -7.36 2.50
CA MET A 376 20.53 -8.38 1.54
C MET A 376 19.38 -8.90 0.68
N HIS A 377 18.42 -8.05 0.31
CA HIS A 377 17.27 -8.44 -0.50
C HIS A 377 17.67 -8.61 -1.97
N ASP A 378 17.40 -9.81 -2.52
CA ASP A 378 17.57 -10.10 -3.94
C ASP A 378 16.24 -9.95 -4.69
N GLN A 379 16.08 -8.82 -5.37
CA GLN A 379 14.88 -8.49 -6.14
C GLN A 379 14.64 -9.37 -7.37
N HIS A 380 15.67 -10.13 -7.81
CA HIS A 380 15.61 -10.96 -9.01
C HIS A 380 15.37 -12.44 -8.70
N ARG A 381 15.50 -12.85 -7.44
CA ARG A 381 15.44 -14.26 -7.01
C ARG A 381 14.24 -15.04 -7.57
N LEU A 382 13.04 -14.49 -7.43
CA LEU A 382 11.81 -15.20 -7.83
C LEU A 382 11.65 -15.28 -9.35
N ILE A 383 11.97 -14.22 -10.09
CA ILE A 383 11.90 -14.27 -11.55
C ILE A 383 12.94 -15.24 -12.13
N ASP A 384 14.14 -15.28 -11.55
CA ASP A 384 15.17 -16.23 -11.97
C ASP A 384 14.76 -17.67 -11.68
N LEU A 385 14.12 -17.91 -10.54
CA LEU A 385 13.62 -19.23 -10.17
C LEU A 385 12.49 -19.68 -11.12
N ALA A 386 11.56 -18.77 -11.45
CA ALA A 386 10.47 -19.05 -12.38
C ALA A 386 11.00 -19.40 -13.79
N CYS A 387 11.97 -18.65 -14.30
CA CYS A 387 12.59 -18.92 -15.60
C CYS A 387 13.27 -20.28 -15.63
N ARG A 388 14.09 -20.63 -14.63
CA ARG A 388 14.77 -21.95 -14.54
C ARG A 388 13.78 -23.11 -14.44
N SER A 389 12.71 -22.96 -13.65
CA SER A 389 11.72 -24.03 -13.49
C SER A 389 10.95 -24.31 -14.77
N ALA A 390 10.68 -23.28 -15.57
CA ALA A 390 10.02 -23.45 -16.86
C ALA A 390 10.92 -24.12 -17.92
N GLU A 391 12.21 -23.86 -17.89
CA GLU A 391 13.19 -24.53 -18.77
C GLU A 391 13.25 -26.03 -18.51
N SER A 392 13.26 -26.42 -17.24
CA SER A 392 13.34 -27.83 -16.84
C SER A 392 12.09 -28.66 -17.23
N ALA A 393 10.96 -27.99 -17.48
CA ALA A 393 9.69 -28.66 -17.81
C ALA A 393 9.53 -28.99 -19.30
N LEU A 394 10.49 -28.61 -20.16
CA LEU A 394 10.36 -28.74 -21.63
C LEU A 394 11.34 -29.77 -22.20
N VAL A 395 10.79 -30.83 -22.75
CA VAL A 395 11.48 -31.77 -23.64
C VAL A 395 11.07 -31.39 -25.10
N GLY A 396 12.04 -30.97 -25.90
CA GLY A 396 11.97 -30.24 -27.14
C GLY A 396 11.13 -30.83 -28.28
N THR A 397 10.14 -30.03 -28.71
CA THR A 397 9.51 -30.18 -30.03
C THR A 397 10.19 -29.28 -31.07
N ALA A 398 9.95 -29.52 -32.37
CA ALA A 398 10.44 -28.65 -33.44
C ALA A 398 9.96 -27.19 -33.27
N GLN A 399 8.77 -27.00 -32.71
CA GLN A 399 8.16 -25.70 -32.42
C GLN A 399 8.87 -24.97 -31.27
N ASP A 400 9.39 -25.73 -30.31
CA ASP A 400 10.17 -25.16 -29.19
C ASP A 400 11.54 -24.66 -29.67
N ARG A 401 12.14 -25.31 -30.70
CA ARG A 401 13.36 -24.81 -31.35
C ARG A 401 13.13 -23.44 -32.01
N VAL A 402 12.06 -23.30 -32.79
CA VAL A 402 11.72 -22.03 -33.44
C VAL A 402 11.47 -20.93 -32.42
N ARG A 403 10.76 -21.24 -31.34
CA ARG A 403 10.51 -20.32 -30.25
C ARG A 403 11.79 -19.96 -29.49
N GLY A 404 12.71 -20.91 -29.30
CA GLY A 404 14.03 -20.66 -28.74
C GLY A 404 14.82 -19.62 -29.57
N VAL A 405 14.74 -19.69 -30.89
CA VAL A 405 15.37 -18.69 -31.78
C VAL A 405 14.70 -17.31 -31.61
N VAL A 406 13.38 -17.23 -31.46
CA VAL A 406 12.69 -15.96 -31.16
C VAL A 406 13.21 -15.35 -29.86
N ASN A 407 13.36 -16.17 -28.82
CA ASN A 407 13.89 -15.70 -27.54
C ASN A 407 15.35 -15.21 -27.68
N THR A 408 16.17 -15.93 -28.45
CA THR A 408 17.56 -15.51 -28.74
C THR A 408 17.59 -14.16 -29.47
N ILE A 409 16.71 -13.95 -30.45
CA ILE A 409 16.60 -12.67 -31.17
C ILE A 409 16.22 -11.55 -30.18
N VAL A 410 15.23 -11.78 -29.33
CA VAL A 410 14.79 -10.80 -28.33
C VAL A 410 15.94 -10.44 -27.40
N ALA A 411 16.65 -11.43 -26.86
CA ALA A 411 17.80 -11.22 -25.97
C ALA A 411 18.94 -10.47 -26.68
N SER A 412 19.32 -10.89 -27.89
CA SER A 412 20.36 -10.26 -28.70
C SER A 412 20.08 -8.77 -28.95
N MET A 413 18.87 -8.43 -29.34
CA MET A 413 18.46 -7.03 -29.60
C MET A 413 18.50 -6.15 -28.36
N HIS A 414 18.25 -6.70 -27.18
CA HIS A 414 18.38 -5.97 -25.92
C HIS A 414 19.86 -5.77 -25.50
N GLN A 415 20.73 -6.72 -25.83
CA GLN A 415 22.19 -6.63 -25.58
C GLN A 415 22.89 -5.71 -26.59
N ASN A 416 22.55 -5.89 -27.87
CA ASN A 416 23.11 -5.13 -28.97
C ASN A 416 22.00 -4.48 -29.82
N PRO A 417 21.46 -3.34 -29.39
CA PRO A 417 20.38 -2.65 -30.14
C PRO A 417 20.80 -2.17 -31.52
N SER A 418 22.11 -2.08 -31.77
CA SER A 418 22.67 -1.71 -33.09
C SER A 418 22.63 -2.84 -34.11
N GLU A 419 22.35 -4.08 -33.65
CA GLU A 419 22.26 -5.25 -34.55
C GLU A 419 21.27 -5.00 -35.67
N ASP A 420 21.73 -5.11 -36.92
CA ASP A 420 20.91 -4.84 -38.11
C ASP A 420 20.50 -6.09 -38.87
N LYS A 421 20.80 -7.27 -38.33
CA LYS A 421 20.48 -8.56 -38.90
C LYS A 421 18.99 -8.71 -39.20
N HIS A 422 18.65 -9.16 -40.38
CA HIS A 422 17.26 -9.42 -40.77
C HIS A 422 16.75 -10.76 -40.22
N LEU A 423 15.43 -10.91 -40.12
CA LEU A 423 14.83 -12.13 -39.59
C LEU A 423 15.18 -13.39 -40.41
N CYS A 424 15.35 -13.25 -41.74
CA CYS A 424 15.79 -14.34 -42.60
C CYS A 424 17.23 -14.80 -42.32
N GLU A 425 18.13 -13.89 -41.90
CA GLU A 425 19.50 -14.24 -41.54
C GLU A 425 19.54 -15.00 -40.22
N TRP A 426 18.70 -14.60 -39.24
CA TRP A 426 18.51 -15.36 -38.03
C TRP A 426 17.96 -16.77 -38.26
N ALA A 427 17.01 -16.92 -39.22
CA ALA A 427 16.46 -18.21 -39.60
C ALA A 427 17.54 -19.10 -40.24
N GLN A 428 18.35 -18.53 -41.14
CA GLN A 428 19.45 -19.21 -41.80
C GLN A 428 20.49 -19.72 -40.81
N ASP A 429 20.93 -18.88 -39.89
CA ASP A 429 21.92 -19.25 -38.86
C ASP A 429 21.43 -20.36 -37.93
N ALA A 430 20.14 -20.37 -37.63
CA ALA A 430 19.50 -21.37 -36.79
C ALA A 430 19.09 -22.66 -37.53
N GLY A 431 19.22 -22.69 -38.86
CA GLY A 431 18.80 -23.83 -39.70
C GLY A 431 17.29 -24.10 -39.63
N ILE A 432 16.48 -23.03 -39.55
CA ILE A 432 15.01 -23.11 -39.49
C ILE A 432 14.35 -22.36 -40.65
N ASP A 433 13.11 -22.71 -40.96
CA ASP A 433 12.35 -22.04 -42.01
C ASP A 433 12.05 -20.58 -41.63
N ALA A 434 12.33 -19.64 -42.53
CA ALA A 434 12.16 -18.21 -42.31
C ALA A 434 10.70 -17.81 -42.10
N ARG A 435 9.75 -18.51 -42.76
CA ARG A 435 8.32 -18.27 -42.58
C ARG A 435 7.85 -18.77 -41.23
N ALA A 436 8.29 -19.97 -40.82
CA ALA A 436 7.99 -20.51 -39.51
C ALA A 436 8.52 -19.60 -38.40
N LEU A 437 9.74 -19.04 -38.57
CA LEU A 437 10.30 -18.05 -37.64
C LEU A 437 9.47 -16.77 -37.61
N HIS A 438 9.08 -16.25 -38.78
CA HIS A 438 8.24 -15.04 -38.86
C HIS A 438 6.90 -15.23 -38.14
N ASP A 439 6.20 -16.32 -38.43
CA ASP A 439 4.89 -16.60 -37.83
C ASP A 439 5.00 -16.81 -36.33
N CYS A 440 6.01 -17.55 -35.86
CA CYS A 440 6.30 -17.74 -34.46
C CYS A 440 6.67 -16.41 -33.79
N PHE A 441 7.46 -15.54 -34.45
CA PHE A 441 7.83 -14.24 -33.94
C PHE A 441 6.59 -13.36 -33.75
N VAL A 442 5.72 -13.26 -34.76
CA VAL A 442 4.47 -12.49 -34.68
C VAL A 442 3.54 -13.05 -33.62
N GLN A 443 3.40 -14.37 -33.50
CA GLN A 443 2.61 -15.00 -32.43
C GLN A 443 3.16 -14.72 -31.05
N THR A 444 4.48 -14.77 -30.87
CA THR A 444 5.13 -14.61 -29.57
C THR A 444 5.18 -13.14 -29.15
N VAL A 445 5.52 -12.25 -30.08
CA VAL A 445 5.81 -10.82 -29.80
C VAL A 445 4.60 -9.91 -30.07
N GLY A 446 3.64 -10.36 -30.91
CA GLY A 446 2.42 -9.62 -31.24
C GLY A 446 2.62 -8.55 -32.32
N GLN A 447 3.77 -8.49 -32.96
CA GLN A 447 4.09 -7.56 -34.05
C GLN A 447 5.23 -8.10 -34.93
N THR A 448 5.38 -7.53 -36.14
CA THR A 448 6.47 -7.92 -37.05
C THR A 448 7.83 -7.51 -36.48
N PHE A 449 8.87 -8.26 -36.81
CA PHE A 449 10.24 -8.01 -36.34
C PHE A 449 10.74 -6.58 -36.63
N PRO A 450 10.56 -5.95 -37.80
CA PRO A 450 10.99 -4.58 -38.03
C PRO A 450 10.31 -3.57 -37.11
N ARG A 451 9.00 -3.72 -36.87
CA ARG A 451 8.22 -2.85 -36.00
C ARG A 451 8.64 -3.03 -34.53
N TRP A 452 8.83 -4.26 -34.11
CA TRP A 452 9.30 -4.58 -32.77
C TRP A 452 10.73 -4.04 -32.54
N ARG A 453 11.66 -4.24 -33.49
CA ARG A 453 13.02 -3.71 -33.42
C ARG A 453 13.03 -2.18 -33.26
N SER A 454 12.19 -1.48 -34.01
CA SER A 454 12.03 -0.03 -33.86
C SER A 454 11.52 0.34 -32.46
N HIS A 455 10.54 -0.39 -31.93
CA HIS A 455 10.04 -0.17 -30.57
C HIS A 455 11.13 -0.34 -29.50
N VAL A 456 11.91 -1.43 -29.57
CA VAL A 456 13.03 -1.67 -28.63
C VAL A 456 14.04 -0.54 -28.70
N ARG A 457 14.44 -0.12 -29.90
CA ARG A 457 15.36 1.01 -30.09
C ARG A 457 14.82 2.31 -29.52
N MET A 458 13.53 2.62 -29.69
CA MET A 458 12.92 3.85 -29.17
C MET A 458 12.78 3.84 -27.64
N THR A 459 12.52 2.69 -27.07
CA THR A 459 12.51 2.49 -25.62
C THR A 459 13.88 2.77 -25.00
N LEU A 460 14.94 2.21 -25.59
CA LEU A 460 16.31 2.47 -25.17
C LEU A 460 16.72 3.93 -25.38
N ALA A 461 16.23 4.55 -26.46
CA ALA A 461 16.47 5.98 -26.72
C ALA A 461 15.94 6.86 -25.58
N ARG A 462 14.73 6.61 -25.09
CA ARG A 462 14.16 7.36 -23.96
C ARG A 462 15.03 7.24 -22.71
N ARG A 463 15.55 6.06 -22.43
CA ARG A 463 16.43 5.84 -21.28
C ARG A 463 17.75 6.60 -21.45
N TYR A 464 18.39 6.50 -22.61
CA TYR A 464 19.65 7.21 -22.89
C TYR A 464 19.47 8.73 -22.85
N LEU A 465 18.32 9.24 -23.29
CA LEU A 465 17.98 10.67 -23.13
C LEU A 465 17.86 11.06 -21.65
N GLY A 466 17.27 10.19 -20.82
CA GLY A 466 17.20 10.37 -19.37
C GLY A 466 18.57 10.33 -18.68
N GLU A 467 19.52 9.57 -19.24
CA GLU A 467 20.94 9.52 -18.82
C GLU A 467 21.76 10.75 -19.31
N GLY A 468 21.13 11.66 -20.07
CA GLY A 468 21.78 12.89 -20.58
C GLY A 468 22.55 12.74 -21.87
N ARG A 469 22.49 11.59 -22.57
CA ARG A 469 23.19 11.37 -23.83
C ARG A 469 22.63 12.22 -24.96
N THR A 470 23.50 12.56 -25.90
CA THR A 470 23.11 13.36 -27.08
C THR A 470 22.41 12.50 -28.15
N ALA A 471 21.58 13.12 -28.99
CA ALA A 471 20.90 12.43 -30.09
C ALA A 471 21.89 11.73 -31.06
N GLY A 472 23.07 12.30 -31.27
CA GLY A 472 24.11 11.71 -32.12
C GLY A 472 24.74 10.46 -31.51
N GLU A 473 24.99 10.46 -30.20
CA GLU A 473 25.49 9.26 -29.47
C GLU A 473 24.44 8.15 -29.45
N ILE A 474 23.17 8.52 -29.21
CA ILE A 474 22.07 7.56 -29.17
C ILE A 474 21.84 6.95 -30.56
N ALA A 475 21.89 7.73 -31.63
CA ALA A 475 21.78 7.23 -33.00
C ALA A 475 22.83 6.15 -33.28
N ARG A 476 24.09 6.38 -32.92
CA ARG A 476 25.17 5.39 -33.08
C ARG A 476 24.94 4.13 -32.25
N LEU A 477 24.57 4.29 -30.98
CA LEU A 477 24.31 3.17 -30.06
C LEU A 477 23.13 2.30 -30.51
N LEU A 478 22.17 2.87 -31.23
CA LEU A 478 20.98 2.17 -31.71
C LEU A 478 21.09 1.72 -33.18
N GLY A 479 22.25 1.89 -33.82
CA GLY A 479 22.49 1.43 -35.19
C GLY A 479 21.84 2.31 -36.26
N TYR A 480 21.63 3.59 -36.01
CA TYR A 480 21.20 4.53 -37.03
C TYR A 480 22.41 5.15 -37.73
N ALA A 481 22.40 5.14 -39.06
CA ALA A 481 23.50 5.71 -39.85
C ALA A 481 23.70 7.22 -39.60
N HIS A 482 22.58 7.95 -39.34
CA HIS A 482 22.59 9.37 -39.12
C HIS A 482 21.64 9.76 -37.97
N SER A 483 22.01 10.81 -37.22
CA SER A 483 21.18 11.35 -36.15
C SER A 483 19.83 11.89 -36.62
N SER A 484 19.74 12.36 -37.87
CA SER A 484 18.49 12.80 -38.51
C SER A 484 17.49 11.65 -38.68
N GLY A 485 17.96 10.48 -39.10
CA GLY A 485 17.13 9.27 -39.20
C GLY A 485 16.57 8.83 -37.85
N PHE A 486 17.41 8.82 -36.82
CA PHE A 486 16.97 8.57 -35.45
C PHE A 486 15.93 9.60 -34.99
N THR A 487 16.20 10.90 -35.16
CA THR A 487 15.31 11.98 -34.74
C THR A 487 13.94 11.88 -35.40
N LYS A 488 13.89 11.54 -36.68
CA LYS A 488 12.64 11.33 -37.42
C LYS A 488 11.82 10.18 -36.82
N VAL A 489 12.43 9.01 -36.65
CA VAL A 489 11.75 7.82 -36.10
C VAL A 489 11.33 8.07 -34.65
N PHE A 490 12.15 8.75 -33.86
CA PHE A 490 11.80 9.12 -32.49
C PHE A 490 10.58 10.05 -32.44
N HIS A 491 10.55 11.08 -33.30
CA HIS A 491 9.42 11.99 -33.39
C HIS A 491 8.14 11.27 -33.87
N GLU A 492 8.22 10.41 -34.86
CA GLU A 492 7.08 9.62 -35.35
C GLU A 492 6.50 8.69 -34.28
N THR A 493 7.34 8.18 -33.36
CA THR A 493 6.93 7.22 -32.34
C THR A 493 6.54 7.87 -31.01
N GLN A 494 7.12 8.99 -30.64
CA GLN A 494 6.93 9.67 -29.36
C GLN A 494 6.11 10.97 -29.46
N GLY A 495 5.82 11.46 -30.69
CA GLY A 495 5.11 12.71 -30.91
C GLY A 495 5.94 13.98 -30.63
N MET A 496 7.21 13.83 -30.26
CA MET A 496 8.12 14.94 -29.95
C MET A 496 9.57 14.60 -30.30
N THR A 497 10.41 15.61 -30.49
CA THR A 497 11.83 15.41 -30.78
C THR A 497 12.61 14.92 -29.56
N PRO A 498 13.79 14.26 -29.75
CA PRO A 498 14.66 13.86 -28.65
C PRO A 498 15.05 15.02 -27.72
N THR A 499 15.19 16.23 -28.26
CA THR A 499 15.52 17.42 -27.50
C THR A 499 14.36 17.89 -26.62
N GLU A 500 13.15 17.88 -27.18
CA GLU A 500 11.92 18.20 -26.43
C GLU A 500 11.67 17.13 -25.35
N TYR A 501 11.82 15.86 -25.68
CA TYR A 501 11.67 14.77 -24.72
C TYR A 501 12.62 14.91 -23.52
N ARG A 502 13.89 15.25 -23.75
CA ARG A 502 14.86 15.50 -22.69
C ARG A 502 14.48 16.71 -21.82
N ARG A 503 13.85 17.73 -22.41
CA ARG A 503 13.45 18.96 -21.70
C ARG A 503 12.18 18.77 -20.86
N PHE A 504 11.21 18.02 -21.34
CA PHE A 504 9.86 17.92 -20.77
C PHE A 504 9.51 16.52 -20.24
N GLY A 505 9.91 15.44 -20.89
CA GLY A 505 9.49 14.07 -20.56
C GLY A 505 10.17 13.46 -19.33
N TRP A 506 11.29 14.05 -18.88
CA TRP A 506 12.03 13.52 -17.73
C TRP A 506 11.38 13.88 -16.37
N ARG A 507 10.52 14.87 -16.32
CA ARG A 507 9.81 15.25 -15.09
C ARG A 507 8.68 14.30 -14.71
N GLU A 508 7.92 13.79 -15.67
CA GLU A 508 6.81 12.86 -15.38
C GLU A 508 7.27 11.47 -14.91
N SER A 509 8.43 10.99 -15.39
CA SER A 509 8.95 9.68 -14.98
C SER A 509 9.56 9.66 -13.57
N ARG A 510 9.98 10.80 -13.01
CA ARG A 510 10.54 10.89 -11.66
C ARG A 510 9.49 11.07 -10.56
N GLU A 511 8.35 11.67 -10.86
CA GLU A 511 7.27 11.84 -9.87
C GLU A 511 6.57 10.52 -9.53
N SER A 512 6.62 9.53 -10.42
CA SER A 512 6.05 8.18 -10.18
C SER A 512 6.98 7.22 -9.40
N VAL A 513 8.23 7.59 -9.15
CA VAL A 513 9.26 6.73 -8.49
C VAL A 513 9.58 7.21 -7.06
N VAL A 514 9.01 8.31 -6.59
CA VAL A 514 9.40 8.95 -5.31
C VAL A 514 8.70 8.34 -4.09
N LEU A 515 7.79 7.39 -4.25
CA LEU A 515 7.19 6.61 -3.14
C LEU A 515 7.50 5.11 -3.22
N ALA A 516 8.35 4.69 -4.12
CA ALA A 516 8.90 3.34 -4.12
C ALA A 516 10.21 3.28 -3.33
#